data_d5ebfa5c4e4523009fe1202ddba02dbc
#
_entry.id   d5ebfa5c4e4523009fe1202ddba02dbc
#
_cell.length_a   1.000
_cell.length_b   1.000
_cell.length_c   1.000
_cell.angle_alpha   90.00
_cell.angle_beta   90.00
_cell.angle_gamma   90.00
#
_symmetry.space_group_name_H-M   'P 1'
#
loop_
_entity.id
_entity.type
_entity.pdbx_description
1 polymer ?
#
loop_
_entity_poly.entity_id
_entity_poly.type
_entity_poly.pdbx_seq_one_letter_code
_entity_poly.pdbx_strand_id
1 'polypeptide(L)'
;MEYDNDIQTRIKQACQWGIQALKEEAEAIHELIPQIDENFTKAVEMMYACHGKIIVTGVGKSGNIGAKIAATLASTGTPAFFINPLDVYHGDLGVMTADDVVLALSNSGQTDELLRFIPMVLHMNIPIISMTANPQSLLAKYSNAHIQVRVKKEACPLNLAPTSSTTAALAMGDALAIALMQVRNFRPQDFAQFHPGGELGKRLLMTAGDVMRTEDLPIIPQDMHLGEAIICVSKGQLGLGVALEDNKVIGLITDGDIRR
;
A
#
# COMPACT_ATOMS: atom_id res chain seq x y z
N MET A 1 -32.90 5.07 -35.11
CA MET A 1 -32.13 4.14 -35.99
C MET A 1 -30.73 4.71 -36.33
N GLU A 2 -30.57 5.93 -36.86
CA GLU A 2 -29.23 6.50 -37.15
C GLU A 2 -28.39 6.74 -35.90
N TYR A 3 -28.98 7.29 -34.86
CA TYR A 3 -28.32 7.55 -33.55
C TYR A 3 -27.80 6.27 -32.89
N ASP A 4 -28.50 5.16 -33.06
CA ASP A 4 -28.16 3.86 -32.49
C ASP A 4 -26.95 3.23 -33.22
N ASN A 5 -26.87 3.42 -34.54
CA ASN A 5 -25.75 2.95 -35.36
C ASN A 5 -24.44 3.68 -35.04
N ASP A 6 -24.49 5.00 -34.76
CA ASP A 6 -23.29 5.78 -34.39
C ASP A 6 -22.74 5.30 -33.04
N ILE A 7 -23.62 5.11 -32.03
CA ILE A 7 -23.20 4.61 -30.72
C ILE A 7 -22.57 3.22 -30.83
N GLN A 8 -23.18 2.30 -31.59
CA GLN A 8 -22.64 0.95 -31.77
C GLN A 8 -21.26 0.96 -32.46
N THR A 9 -21.07 1.86 -33.44
CA THR A 9 -19.78 2.05 -34.10
C THR A 9 -18.70 2.57 -33.14
N ARG A 10 -19.07 3.51 -32.26
CA ARG A 10 -18.17 4.05 -31.21
C ARG A 10 -17.84 3.00 -30.15
N ILE A 11 -18.80 2.18 -29.72
CA ILE A 11 -18.57 1.09 -28.78
C ILE A 11 -17.53 0.10 -29.33
N LYS A 12 -17.55 -0.22 -30.62
CA LYS A 12 -16.55 -1.09 -31.25
C LYS A 12 -15.10 -0.54 -31.17
N GLN A 13 -14.93 0.76 -31.00
CA GLN A 13 -13.64 1.40 -30.82
C GLN A 13 -13.16 1.45 -29.37
N ALA A 14 -14.00 1.07 -28.39
CA ALA A 14 -13.70 1.19 -26.95
C ALA A 14 -12.40 0.50 -26.55
N CYS A 15 -12.12 -0.70 -27.10
CA CYS A 15 -10.85 -1.41 -26.84
C CYS A 15 -9.63 -0.61 -27.30
N GLN A 16 -9.70 0.04 -28.47
CA GLN A 16 -8.60 0.84 -29.00
C GLN A 16 -8.36 2.07 -28.12
N TRP A 17 -9.43 2.73 -27.68
CA TRP A 17 -9.32 3.88 -26.78
C TRP A 17 -8.75 3.49 -25.41
N GLY A 18 -9.19 2.35 -24.84
CA GLY A 18 -8.64 1.81 -23.61
C GLY A 18 -7.14 1.50 -23.73
N ILE A 19 -6.74 0.82 -24.81
CA ILE A 19 -5.31 0.56 -25.08
C ILE A 19 -4.51 1.86 -25.21
N GLN A 20 -5.06 2.86 -25.90
CA GLN A 20 -4.39 4.16 -26.06
C GLN A 20 -4.22 4.88 -24.71
N ALA A 21 -5.26 4.90 -23.87
CA ALA A 21 -5.19 5.50 -22.53
C ALA A 21 -4.11 4.83 -21.68
N LEU A 22 -4.06 3.50 -21.64
CA LEU A 22 -3.02 2.76 -20.90
C LEU A 22 -1.60 3.07 -21.41
N LYS A 23 -1.41 3.21 -22.72
CA LYS A 23 -0.11 3.59 -23.29
C LYS A 23 0.30 5.01 -22.87
N GLU A 24 -0.63 5.95 -22.88
CA GLU A 24 -0.38 7.34 -22.47
C GLU A 24 -0.06 7.44 -20.98
N GLU A 25 -0.73 6.69 -20.11
CA GLU A 25 -0.41 6.64 -18.69
C GLU A 25 0.94 5.95 -18.43
N ALA A 26 1.27 4.87 -19.16
CA ALA A 26 2.57 4.22 -19.04
C ALA A 26 3.72 5.16 -19.48
N GLU A 27 3.52 5.91 -20.55
CA GLU A 27 4.49 6.93 -20.98
C GLU A 27 4.67 8.03 -19.93
N ALA A 28 3.57 8.48 -19.32
CA ALA A 28 3.62 9.48 -18.25
C ALA A 28 4.44 8.99 -17.03
N ILE A 29 4.36 7.72 -16.67
CA ILE A 29 5.22 7.12 -15.64
C ILE A 29 6.67 7.09 -16.09
N HIS A 30 6.93 6.72 -17.33
CA HIS A 30 8.30 6.67 -17.88
C HIS A 30 8.96 8.05 -17.87
N GLU A 31 8.20 9.10 -18.13
CA GLU A 31 8.65 10.49 -18.08
C GLU A 31 9.02 10.98 -16.67
N LEU A 32 8.67 10.26 -15.60
CA LEU A 32 9.10 10.60 -14.25
C LEU A 32 10.56 10.22 -13.97
N ILE A 33 11.11 9.23 -14.66
CA ILE A 33 12.48 8.72 -14.40
C ILE A 33 13.50 9.85 -14.43
N PRO A 34 13.58 10.72 -15.46
CA PRO A 34 14.53 11.84 -15.49
C PRO A 34 14.18 12.98 -14.51
N GLN A 35 13.03 12.94 -13.85
CA GLN A 35 12.62 13.93 -12.85
C GLN A 35 13.05 13.54 -11.43
N ILE A 36 13.56 12.33 -11.23
CA ILE A 36 14.15 11.90 -9.95
C ILE A 36 15.54 12.54 -9.84
N ASP A 37 15.69 13.42 -8.88
CA ASP A 37 16.90 14.23 -8.66
C ASP A 37 17.32 14.23 -7.18
N GLU A 38 18.20 15.16 -6.81
CA GLU A 38 18.66 15.36 -5.42
C GLU A 38 17.51 15.71 -4.46
N ASN A 39 16.44 16.35 -4.93
CA ASN A 39 15.28 16.66 -4.09
C ASN A 39 14.51 15.40 -3.71
N PHE A 40 14.46 14.38 -4.59
CA PHE A 40 13.92 13.09 -4.24
C PHE A 40 14.73 12.44 -3.11
N THR A 41 16.06 12.46 -3.21
CA THR A 41 16.94 11.96 -2.14
C THR A 41 16.71 12.72 -0.84
N LYS A 42 16.66 14.04 -0.90
CA LYS A 42 16.38 14.91 0.26
C LYS A 42 15.01 14.59 0.89
N ALA A 43 13.99 14.34 0.08
CA ALA A 43 12.67 13.96 0.58
C ALA A 43 12.73 12.60 1.32
N VAL A 44 13.44 11.62 0.78
CA VAL A 44 13.65 10.33 1.44
C VAL A 44 14.40 10.51 2.76
N GLU A 45 15.45 11.33 2.81
CA GLU A 45 16.19 11.64 4.03
C GLU A 45 15.28 12.28 5.10
N MET A 46 14.48 13.28 4.72
CA MET A 46 13.53 13.94 5.61
C MET A 46 12.49 12.97 6.17
N MET A 47 11.93 12.10 5.30
CA MET A 47 10.95 11.09 5.72
C MET A 47 11.57 9.99 6.58
N TYR A 48 12.82 9.62 6.32
CA TYR A 48 13.57 8.65 7.13
C TYR A 48 13.90 9.18 8.53
N ALA A 49 14.29 10.46 8.61
CA ALA A 49 14.64 11.15 9.87
C ALA A 49 13.40 11.60 10.67
N CYS A 50 12.19 11.43 10.15
CA CYS A 50 10.95 11.78 10.84
C CYS A 50 10.76 10.93 12.10
N HIS A 51 10.63 11.58 13.26
CA HIS A 51 10.38 10.92 14.54
C HIS A 51 8.88 10.73 14.82
N GLY A 52 8.03 11.50 14.17
CA GLY A 52 6.57 11.38 14.21
C GLY A 52 6.03 10.51 13.07
N LYS A 53 5.17 11.11 12.27
CA LYS A 53 4.52 10.45 11.13
C LYS A 53 4.57 11.35 9.89
N ILE A 54 4.40 10.74 8.73
CA ILE A 54 4.24 11.48 7.47
C ILE A 54 2.78 11.86 7.31
N ILE A 55 2.50 13.16 7.39
CA ILE A 55 1.17 13.70 7.13
C ILE A 55 1.03 13.93 5.63
N VAL A 56 0.28 13.08 4.97
CA VAL A 56 0.00 13.22 3.54
C VAL A 56 -1.26 14.06 3.36
N THR A 57 -1.22 15.04 2.45
CA THR A 57 -2.33 15.96 2.23
C THR A 57 -2.50 16.34 0.76
N GLY A 58 -3.72 16.67 0.37
CA GLY A 58 -4.08 17.08 -0.98
C GLY A 58 -5.59 17.24 -1.12
N VAL A 59 -6.05 17.91 -2.18
CA VAL A 59 -7.47 18.20 -2.41
C VAL A 59 -7.97 17.41 -3.64
N GLY A 60 -9.23 16.96 -3.61
CA GLY A 60 -9.89 16.31 -4.74
C GLY A 60 -9.15 15.03 -5.18
N LYS A 61 -8.82 14.92 -6.47
CA LYS A 61 -8.11 13.74 -7.01
C LYS A 61 -6.73 13.58 -6.38
N SER A 62 -5.99 14.67 -6.14
CA SER A 62 -4.70 14.62 -5.44
C SER A 62 -4.87 14.10 -4.00
N GLY A 63 -5.96 14.44 -3.32
CA GLY A 63 -6.29 13.89 -2.00
C GLY A 63 -6.52 12.38 -2.02
N ASN A 64 -7.29 11.88 -3.00
CA ASN A 64 -7.51 10.43 -3.14
C ASN A 64 -6.21 9.67 -3.36
N ILE A 65 -5.30 10.21 -4.20
CA ILE A 65 -3.97 9.65 -4.41
C ILE A 65 -3.12 9.75 -3.14
N GLY A 66 -3.18 10.89 -2.45
CA GLY A 66 -2.49 11.08 -1.17
C GLY A 66 -2.92 10.08 -0.10
N ALA A 67 -4.20 9.79 0.00
CA ALA A 67 -4.72 8.77 0.92
C ALA A 67 -4.15 7.37 0.61
N LYS A 68 -4.06 6.99 -0.68
CA LYS A 68 -3.42 5.73 -1.08
C LYS A 68 -1.93 5.73 -0.76
N ILE A 69 -1.21 6.82 -1.00
CA ILE A 69 0.22 6.94 -0.68
C ILE A 69 0.43 6.79 0.83
N ALA A 70 -0.38 7.44 1.66
CA ALA A 70 -0.32 7.31 3.12
C ALA A 70 -0.51 5.85 3.56
N ALA A 71 -1.51 5.16 3.00
CA ALA A 71 -1.76 3.75 3.28
C ALA A 71 -0.58 2.86 2.87
N THR A 72 0.04 3.13 1.70
CA THR A 72 1.22 2.39 1.25
C THR A 72 2.41 2.61 2.20
N LEU A 73 2.71 3.85 2.56
CA LEU A 73 3.78 4.19 3.51
C LEU A 73 3.58 3.46 4.84
N ALA A 74 2.37 3.53 5.42
CA ALA A 74 2.04 2.88 6.67
C ALA A 74 2.23 1.35 6.59
N SER A 75 1.78 0.73 5.50
CA SER A 75 1.90 -0.72 5.30
C SER A 75 3.32 -1.19 5.00
N THR A 76 4.22 -0.28 4.66
CA THR A 76 5.62 -0.55 4.33
C THR A 76 6.61 -0.01 5.38
N GLY A 77 6.12 0.23 6.62
CA GLY A 77 6.97 0.53 7.78
C GLY A 77 7.30 2.01 7.97
N THR A 78 6.65 2.92 7.26
CA THR A 78 6.74 4.36 7.49
C THR A 78 5.42 4.86 8.06
N PRO A 79 5.33 5.26 9.34
CA PRO A 79 4.10 5.79 9.91
C PRO A 79 3.58 6.96 9.08
N ALA A 80 2.38 6.85 8.56
CA ALA A 80 1.79 7.86 7.69
C ALA A 80 0.28 7.94 7.87
N PHE A 81 -0.26 9.14 7.70
CA PHE A 81 -1.68 9.42 7.85
C PHE A 81 -2.11 10.48 6.84
N PHE A 82 -3.28 10.30 6.22
CA PHE A 82 -3.84 11.30 5.30
C PHE A 82 -4.73 12.29 6.06
N ILE A 83 -4.51 13.58 5.82
CA ILE A 83 -5.38 14.66 6.33
C ILE A 83 -5.91 15.46 5.14
N ASN A 84 -7.22 15.63 5.08
CA ASN A 84 -7.82 16.56 4.15
C ASN A 84 -7.60 18.01 4.65
N PRO A 85 -6.99 18.91 3.86
CA PRO A 85 -6.71 20.27 4.31
C PRO A 85 -7.95 21.09 4.66
N LEU A 86 -9.15 20.66 4.22
CA LEU A 86 -10.41 21.33 4.61
C LEU A 86 -10.83 21.00 6.05
N ASP A 87 -10.54 19.79 6.52
CA ASP A 87 -10.95 19.32 7.87
C ASP A 87 -10.07 19.90 8.97
N VAL A 88 -8.87 20.38 8.62
CA VAL A 88 -7.91 21.01 9.53
C VAL A 88 -8.52 22.22 10.27
N TYR A 89 -9.39 22.97 9.63
CA TYR A 89 -10.09 24.11 10.24
C TYR A 89 -11.14 23.72 11.28
N HIS A 90 -11.45 22.44 11.39
CA HIS A 90 -12.43 21.88 12.32
C HIS A 90 -11.83 21.04 13.44
N GLY A 91 -10.50 21.11 13.61
CA GLY A 91 -9.78 20.50 14.74
C GLY A 91 -8.73 19.45 14.36
N ASP A 92 -8.70 18.95 13.12
CA ASP A 92 -7.78 17.92 12.67
C ASP A 92 -6.31 18.38 12.72
N LEU A 93 -6.05 19.69 12.81
CA LEU A 93 -4.70 20.20 13.08
C LEU A 93 -4.09 19.62 14.36
N GLY A 94 -4.94 19.29 15.34
CA GLY A 94 -4.51 18.74 16.63
C GLY A 94 -3.82 17.37 16.57
N VAL A 95 -3.90 16.65 15.44
CA VAL A 95 -3.17 15.38 15.27
C VAL A 95 -1.71 15.58 14.83
N MET A 96 -1.34 16.81 14.46
CA MET A 96 0.00 17.15 13.97
C MET A 96 0.92 17.58 15.11
N THR A 97 2.19 17.23 15.02
CA THR A 97 3.23 17.58 15.98
C THR A 97 4.48 18.09 15.26
N ALA A 98 5.39 18.76 15.95
CA ALA A 98 6.64 19.24 15.37
C ALA A 98 7.58 18.10 14.93
N ASP A 99 7.33 16.87 15.36
CA ASP A 99 8.10 15.68 14.97
C ASP A 99 7.64 15.08 13.63
N ASP A 100 6.55 15.59 13.06
CA ASP A 100 5.99 15.11 11.80
C ASP A 100 6.67 15.73 10.58
N VAL A 101 6.40 15.16 9.41
CA VAL A 101 6.76 15.71 8.09
C VAL A 101 5.49 15.74 7.23
N VAL A 102 5.24 16.85 6.54
CA VAL A 102 4.11 16.97 5.61
C VAL A 102 4.55 16.60 4.20
N LEU A 103 3.80 15.70 3.55
CA LEU A 103 3.88 15.41 2.12
C LEU A 103 2.63 15.97 1.43
N ALA A 104 2.77 17.11 0.75
CA ALA A 104 1.69 17.85 0.14
C ALA A 104 1.60 17.61 -1.38
N LEU A 105 0.45 17.15 -1.87
CA LEU A 105 0.20 16.85 -3.27
C LEU A 105 -0.71 17.89 -3.93
N SER A 106 -0.24 18.50 -4.99
CA SER A 106 -1.05 19.39 -5.85
C SER A 106 -0.43 19.46 -7.24
N ASN A 107 -1.14 19.06 -8.28
CA ASN A 107 -0.60 19.10 -9.65
C ASN A 107 -0.17 20.51 -10.05
N SER A 108 -1.01 21.53 -9.81
CA SER A 108 -0.67 22.94 -10.09
C SER A 108 0.29 23.56 -9.08
N GLY A 109 0.29 23.03 -7.83
CA GLY A 109 0.94 23.65 -6.67
C GLY A 109 0.36 25.02 -6.28
N GLN A 110 -0.89 25.32 -6.73
CA GLN A 110 -1.59 26.58 -6.52
C GLN A 110 -3.01 26.37 -5.97
N THR A 111 -3.31 25.20 -5.40
CA THR A 111 -4.62 24.88 -4.83
C THR A 111 -4.87 25.73 -3.60
N ASP A 112 -5.87 26.59 -3.62
CA ASP A 112 -6.14 27.60 -2.57
C ASP A 112 -6.29 26.97 -1.18
N GLU A 113 -7.04 25.89 -1.06
CA GLU A 113 -7.30 25.21 0.21
C GLU A 113 -6.00 24.68 0.82
N LEU A 114 -5.12 24.14 -0.02
CA LEU A 114 -3.82 23.64 0.42
C LEU A 114 -2.89 24.80 0.81
N LEU A 115 -2.89 25.89 0.03
CA LEU A 115 -2.06 27.07 0.32
C LEU A 115 -2.50 27.80 1.59
N ARG A 116 -3.78 27.72 1.99
CA ARG A 116 -4.25 28.23 3.28
C ARG A 116 -3.80 27.36 4.45
N PHE A 117 -3.61 26.06 4.24
CA PHE A 117 -3.12 25.12 5.25
C PHE A 117 -1.62 25.29 5.51
N ILE A 118 -0.81 25.54 4.49
CA ILE A 118 0.66 25.62 4.57
C ILE A 118 1.18 26.59 5.65
N PRO A 119 0.66 27.83 5.81
CA PRO A 119 1.11 28.73 6.87
C PRO A 119 0.97 28.15 8.29
N MET A 120 -0.06 27.34 8.54
CA MET A 120 -0.23 26.68 9.85
C MET A 120 0.86 25.64 10.09
N VAL A 121 1.19 24.85 9.07
CA VAL A 121 2.27 23.86 9.10
C VAL A 121 3.63 24.54 9.38
N LEU A 122 3.90 25.65 8.68
CA LEU A 122 5.11 26.43 8.87
C LEU A 122 5.21 27.03 10.28
N HIS A 123 4.09 27.53 10.83
CA HIS A 123 4.03 28.04 12.20
C HIS A 123 4.35 26.97 13.26
N MET A 124 4.01 25.71 12.97
CA MET A 124 4.35 24.57 13.83
C MET A 124 5.78 24.06 13.62
N ASN A 125 6.58 24.69 12.75
CA ASN A 125 7.92 24.27 12.34
C ASN A 125 7.98 22.84 11.77
N ILE A 126 6.92 22.38 11.14
CA ILE A 126 6.85 21.08 10.50
C ILE A 126 7.44 21.18 9.09
N PRO A 127 8.44 20.37 8.73
CA PRO A 127 9.03 20.40 7.40
C PRO A 127 8.05 19.87 6.34
N ILE A 128 8.12 20.46 5.15
CA ILE A 128 7.21 20.20 4.05
C ILE A 128 7.97 19.62 2.86
N ILE A 129 7.45 18.51 2.33
CA ILE A 129 7.80 17.96 1.02
C ILE A 129 6.61 18.21 0.11
N SER A 130 6.82 18.78 -1.07
CA SER A 130 5.76 18.95 -2.07
C SER A 130 5.95 18.06 -3.28
N MET A 131 4.84 17.58 -3.83
CA MET A 131 4.76 16.90 -5.13
C MET A 131 3.90 17.75 -6.07
N THR A 132 4.51 18.40 -7.07
CA THR A 132 3.79 19.23 -8.04
C THR A 132 4.39 19.11 -9.45
N ALA A 133 3.61 19.48 -10.48
CA ALA A 133 4.13 19.57 -11.84
C ALA A 133 4.96 20.85 -12.08
N ASN A 134 4.81 21.87 -11.22
CA ASN A 134 5.42 23.19 -11.41
C ASN A 134 6.38 23.56 -10.27
N PRO A 135 7.72 23.51 -10.51
CA PRO A 135 8.70 23.87 -9.50
C PRO A 135 8.69 25.35 -9.09
N GLN A 136 8.02 26.22 -9.86
CA GLN A 136 7.86 27.65 -9.56
C GLN A 136 6.55 27.94 -8.80
N SER A 137 5.76 26.92 -8.47
CA SER A 137 4.50 27.07 -7.72
C SER A 137 4.75 27.58 -6.29
N LEU A 138 3.73 28.17 -5.67
CA LEU A 138 3.81 28.64 -4.29
C LEU A 138 4.08 27.46 -3.34
N LEU A 139 3.42 26.32 -3.56
CA LEU A 139 3.63 25.14 -2.74
C LEU A 139 5.09 24.65 -2.80
N ALA A 140 5.70 24.62 -4.00
CA ALA A 140 7.10 24.25 -4.16
C ALA A 140 8.04 25.23 -3.42
N LYS A 141 7.75 26.53 -3.48
CA LYS A 141 8.55 27.58 -2.80
C LYS A 141 8.49 27.50 -1.28
N TYR A 142 7.37 27.05 -0.72
CA TYR A 142 7.21 26.86 0.73
C TYR A 142 7.79 25.54 1.23
N SER A 143 8.23 24.67 0.34
CA SER A 143 8.68 23.33 0.69
C SER A 143 10.17 23.25 0.97
N ASN A 144 10.55 22.38 1.90
CA ASN A 144 11.95 22.05 2.20
C ASN A 144 12.55 21.14 1.10
N ALA A 145 11.72 20.30 0.47
CA ALA A 145 12.06 19.53 -0.72
C ALA A 145 10.86 19.52 -1.70
N HIS A 146 11.15 19.64 -2.99
CA HIS A 146 10.13 19.62 -4.04
C HIS A 146 10.41 18.47 -5.01
N ILE A 147 9.48 17.54 -5.10
CA ILE A 147 9.50 16.45 -6.06
C ILE A 147 8.67 16.87 -7.27
N GLN A 148 9.32 16.97 -8.41
CA GLN A 148 8.62 17.27 -9.65
C GLN A 148 7.85 16.04 -10.15
N VAL A 149 6.55 16.23 -10.45
CA VAL A 149 5.67 15.20 -11.02
C VAL A 149 4.95 15.82 -12.21
N ARG A 150 5.68 16.02 -13.30
CA ARG A 150 5.17 16.66 -14.50
C ARG A 150 4.87 15.63 -15.58
N VAL A 151 3.67 15.68 -16.13
CA VAL A 151 3.26 14.93 -17.31
C VAL A 151 3.01 15.89 -18.49
N LYS A 152 3.19 15.42 -19.71
CA LYS A 152 2.97 16.25 -20.92
C LYS A 152 1.51 16.53 -21.19
N LYS A 153 0.65 15.51 -20.97
CA LYS A 153 -0.79 15.59 -21.19
C LYS A 153 -1.53 14.56 -20.36
N GLU A 154 -2.82 14.76 -20.19
CA GLU A 154 -3.71 13.76 -19.64
C GLU A 154 -4.10 12.72 -20.70
N ALA A 155 -4.34 11.45 -20.30
CA ALA A 155 -4.92 10.44 -21.19
C ALA A 155 -6.40 10.72 -21.49
N CYS A 156 -7.02 11.62 -20.77
CA CYS A 156 -8.35 12.14 -21.05
C CYS A 156 -8.39 12.82 -22.42
N PRO A 157 -9.30 12.44 -23.34
CA PRO A 157 -9.39 13.02 -24.68
C PRO A 157 -9.58 14.54 -24.71
N LEU A 158 -10.14 15.11 -23.63
CA LEU A 158 -10.32 16.55 -23.49
C LEU A 158 -9.14 17.23 -22.79
N ASN A 159 -8.15 16.47 -22.34
CA ASN A 159 -7.03 16.93 -21.51
C ASN A 159 -7.48 17.70 -20.24
N LEU A 160 -8.62 17.31 -19.67
CA LEU A 160 -9.25 18.00 -18.52
C LEU A 160 -9.29 17.11 -17.27
N ALA A 161 -9.70 15.85 -17.43
CA ALA A 161 -9.79 14.93 -16.29
C ALA A 161 -8.40 14.44 -15.88
N PRO A 162 -8.02 14.58 -14.59
CA PRO A 162 -6.76 14.04 -14.10
C PRO A 162 -6.71 12.52 -14.25
N THR A 163 -5.84 12.04 -15.09
CA THR A 163 -5.58 10.63 -15.42
C THR A 163 -4.08 10.36 -15.35
N SER A 164 -3.32 10.70 -16.40
CA SER A 164 -1.85 10.56 -16.40
C SER A 164 -1.19 11.26 -15.21
N SER A 165 -1.65 12.47 -14.86
CA SER A 165 -1.09 13.21 -13.72
C SER A 165 -1.32 12.50 -12.37
N THR A 166 -2.50 11.88 -12.18
CA THR A 166 -2.80 11.13 -10.95
C THR A 166 -2.07 9.81 -10.89
N THR A 167 -1.96 9.10 -12.01
CA THR A 167 -1.19 7.85 -12.13
C THR A 167 0.31 8.12 -11.88
N ALA A 168 0.85 9.20 -12.45
CA ALA A 168 2.23 9.63 -12.21
C ALA A 168 2.47 9.99 -10.73
N ALA A 169 1.57 10.74 -10.09
CA ALA A 169 1.68 11.09 -8.68
C ALA A 169 1.66 9.85 -7.79
N LEU A 170 0.79 8.88 -8.10
CA LEU A 170 0.75 7.60 -7.40
C LEU A 170 2.06 6.82 -7.54
N ALA A 171 2.57 6.69 -8.78
CA ALA A 171 3.82 5.99 -9.06
C ALA A 171 5.03 6.64 -8.34
N MET A 172 5.08 7.98 -8.28
CA MET A 172 6.11 8.70 -7.53
C MET A 172 6.00 8.46 -6.02
N GLY A 173 4.78 8.42 -5.48
CA GLY A 173 4.54 8.06 -4.06
C GLY A 173 4.96 6.63 -3.73
N ASP A 174 4.72 5.68 -4.63
CA ASP A 174 5.19 4.30 -4.48
C ASP A 174 6.73 4.22 -4.58
N ALA A 175 7.36 5.03 -5.44
CA ALA A 175 8.82 5.13 -5.52
C ALA A 175 9.43 5.63 -4.19
N LEU A 176 8.81 6.63 -3.53
CA LEU A 176 9.21 7.08 -2.18
C LEU A 176 9.09 5.97 -1.15
N ALA A 177 7.96 5.25 -1.13
CA ALA A 177 7.74 4.16 -0.19
C ALA A 177 8.76 3.03 -0.39
N ILE A 178 9.05 2.65 -1.62
CA ILE A 178 10.05 1.62 -1.97
C ILE A 178 11.46 2.08 -1.57
N ALA A 179 11.82 3.34 -1.84
CA ALA A 179 13.12 3.89 -1.43
C ALA A 179 13.28 3.83 0.10
N LEU A 180 12.25 4.20 0.87
CA LEU A 180 12.25 4.11 2.33
C LEU A 180 12.36 2.66 2.83
N MET A 181 11.67 1.71 2.19
CA MET A 181 11.82 0.28 2.50
C MET A 181 13.28 -0.17 2.33
N GLN A 182 13.94 0.22 1.25
CA GLN A 182 15.35 -0.13 0.99
C GLN A 182 16.27 0.50 2.02
N VAL A 183 16.11 1.79 2.33
CA VAL A 183 16.91 2.48 3.35
C VAL A 183 16.74 1.85 4.74
N ARG A 184 15.53 1.39 5.08
CA ARG A 184 15.21 0.72 6.36
C ARG A 184 15.61 -0.76 6.39
N ASN A 185 16.04 -1.34 5.27
CA ASN A 185 16.24 -2.80 5.11
C ASN A 185 14.97 -3.59 5.54
N PHE A 186 13.81 -3.13 5.07
CA PHE A 186 12.49 -3.68 5.41
C PHE A 186 12.35 -5.10 4.85
N ARG A 187 11.96 -6.05 5.70
CA ARG A 187 11.94 -7.48 5.39
C ARG A 187 10.52 -8.04 5.35
N PRO A 188 10.30 -9.23 4.77
CA PRO A 188 8.99 -9.88 4.76
C PRO A 188 8.38 -10.05 6.17
N GLN A 189 9.20 -10.27 7.20
CA GLN A 189 8.76 -10.38 8.58
C GLN A 189 8.17 -9.06 9.10
N ASP A 190 8.78 -7.92 8.71
CA ASP A 190 8.31 -6.60 9.07
C ASP A 190 6.97 -6.31 8.39
N PHE A 191 6.81 -6.72 7.12
CA PHE A 191 5.52 -6.61 6.40
C PHE A 191 4.41 -7.44 7.06
N ALA A 192 4.74 -8.65 7.54
CA ALA A 192 3.79 -9.53 8.20
C ALA A 192 3.21 -8.91 9.48
N GLN A 193 4.01 -8.14 10.24
CA GLN A 193 3.55 -7.45 11.45
C GLN A 193 2.43 -6.43 11.15
N PHE A 194 2.48 -5.76 9.98
CA PHE A 194 1.45 -4.81 9.56
C PHE A 194 0.25 -5.49 8.86
N HIS A 195 0.38 -6.79 8.51
CA HIS A 195 -0.66 -7.56 7.83
C HIS A 195 -0.94 -8.91 8.50
N PRO A 196 -1.25 -8.95 9.82
CA PRO A 196 -1.33 -10.21 10.59
C PRO A 196 -2.46 -11.13 10.12
N GLY A 197 -3.54 -10.56 9.58
CA GLY A 197 -4.71 -11.31 9.08
C GLY A 197 -4.56 -11.90 7.69
N GLY A 198 -3.55 -11.48 6.93
CA GLY A 198 -3.30 -11.97 5.57
C GLY A 198 -2.64 -13.35 5.54
N GLU A 199 -2.73 -14.05 4.40
CA GLU A 199 -2.10 -15.37 4.22
C GLU A 199 -0.59 -15.33 4.49
N LEU A 200 0.09 -14.28 4.02
CA LEU A 200 1.52 -14.08 4.26
C LEU A 200 1.80 -13.82 5.76
N GLY A 201 0.96 -13.03 6.45
CA GLY A 201 1.08 -12.78 7.88
C GLY A 201 0.96 -14.07 8.69
N LYS A 202 -0.06 -14.88 8.42
CA LYS A 202 -0.22 -16.20 9.03
C LYS A 202 1.00 -17.08 8.83
N ARG A 203 1.50 -17.19 7.58
CA ARG A 203 2.66 -18.02 7.25
C ARG A 203 3.95 -17.63 7.94
N LEU A 204 4.17 -16.33 8.17
CA LEU A 204 5.42 -15.79 8.72
C LEU A 204 5.39 -15.59 10.23
N LEU A 205 4.22 -15.40 10.82
CA LEU A 205 4.08 -15.07 12.25
C LEU A 205 3.54 -16.23 13.08
N MET A 206 2.70 -17.12 12.50
CA MET A 206 2.13 -18.23 13.26
C MET A 206 3.14 -19.34 13.47
N THR A 207 3.17 -19.86 14.69
CA THR A 207 3.94 -21.04 15.08
C THR A 207 3.09 -22.31 14.92
N ALA A 208 3.73 -23.47 14.98
CA ALA A 208 2.99 -24.73 15.03
C ALA A 208 2.00 -24.77 16.21
N GLY A 209 2.36 -24.15 17.34
CA GLY A 209 1.49 -24.04 18.52
C GLY A 209 0.20 -23.24 18.26
N ASP A 210 0.26 -22.23 17.38
CA ASP A 210 -0.90 -21.39 17.06
C ASP A 210 -1.91 -22.07 16.12
N VAL A 211 -1.48 -23.13 15.42
CA VAL A 211 -2.29 -23.84 14.40
C VAL A 211 -2.55 -25.29 14.76
N MET A 212 -1.78 -25.88 15.71
CA MET A 212 -1.98 -27.26 16.09
C MET A 212 -3.33 -27.47 16.75
N ARG A 213 -3.94 -28.61 16.43
CA ARG A 213 -5.12 -29.09 17.14
C ARG A 213 -4.69 -29.74 18.44
N THR A 214 -5.31 -29.39 19.55
CA THR A 214 -5.02 -29.91 20.90
C THR A 214 -6.13 -30.80 21.46
N GLU A 215 -7.33 -30.72 20.88
CA GLU A 215 -8.52 -31.45 21.29
C GLU A 215 -8.91 -32.48 20.21
N ASP A 216 -9.59 -33.53 20.61
CA ASP A 216 -10.09 -34.63 19.76
C ASP A 216 -9.02 -35.18 18.83
N LEU A 217 -7.81 -35.36 19.33
CA LEU A 217 -6.71 -35.92 18.55
C LEU A 217 -6.98 -37.42 18.30
N PRO A 218 -6.73 -37.94 17.10
CA PRO A 218 -6.83 -39.37 16.79
C PRO A 218 -5.66 -40.14 17.40
N ILE A 219 -5.76 -40.41 18.70
CA ILE A 219 -4.74 -41.17 19.45
C ILE A 219 -4.94 -42.66 19.20
N ILE A 220 -3.89 -43.35 18.87
CA ILE A 220 -3.85 -44.76 18.51
C ILE A 220 -2.85 -45.45 19.42
N PRO A 221 -3.32 -46.29 20.40
CA PRO A 221 -2.41 -47.20 21.13
C PRO A 221 -1.68 -48.14 20.16
N GLN A 222 -0.44 -48.51 20.48
CA GLN A 222 0.38 -49.32 19.61
C GLN A 222 -0.22 -50.70 19.29
N ASP A 223 -0.98 -51.27 20.24
CA ASP A 223 -1.61 -52.59 20.12
C ASP A 223 -3.04 -52.53 19.53
N MET A 224 -3.54 -51.35 19.11
CA MET A 224 -4.83 -51.20 18.48
C MET A 224 -4.88 -51.89 17.13
N HIS A 225 -5.95 -52.67 16.87
CA HIS A 225 -6.13 -53.29 15.56
C HIS A 225 -6.28 -52.27 14.45
N LEU A 226 -5.72 -52.59 13.25
CA LEU A 226 -5.71 -51.65 12.11
C LEU A 226 -7.12 -51.17 11.72
N GLY A 227 -8.14 -52.04 11.80
CA GLY A 227 -9.52 -51.65 11.51
C GLY A 227 -10.05 -50.56 12.42
N GLU A 228 -9.75 -50.65 13.72
CA GLU A 228 -10.13 -49.63 14.72
C GLU A 228 -9.31 -48.34 14.54
N ALA A 229 -8.02 -48.47 14.21
CA ALA A 229 -7.14 -47.35 13.90
C ALA A 229 -7.65 -46.54 12.71
N ILE A 230 -8.13 -47.19 11.63
CA ILE A 230 -8.74 -46.54 10.47
C ILE A 230 -9.97 -45.73 10.87
N ILE A 231 -10.83 -46.26 11.75
CA ILE A 231 -12.00 -45.54 12.25
C ILE A 231 -11.59 -44.33 13.09
N CYS A 232 -10.54 -44.47 13.90
CA CYS A 232 -10.01 -43.41 14.75
C CYS A 232 -9.45 -42.25 13.87
N VAL A 233 -8.62 -42.58 12.86
CA VAL A 233 -8.10 -41.61 11.89
C VAL A 233 -9.22 -40.88 11.15
N SER A 234 -10.22 -41.63 10.68
CA SER A 234 -11.36 -41.06 9.96
C SER A 234 -12.19 -40.11 10.82
N LYS A 235 -12.46 -40.45 12.08
CA LYS A 235 -13.17 -39.58 13.03
C LYS A 235 -12.37 -38.33 13.37
N GLY A 236 -11.04 -38.44 13.46
CA GLY A 236 -10.15 -37.31 13.76
C GLY A 236 -10.10 -36.24 12.66
N GLN A 237 -10.45 -36.59 11.43
CA GLN A 237 -10.46 -35.65 10.26
C GLN A 237 -9.14 -34.90 10.04
N LEU A 238 -8.01 -35.45 10.46
CA LEU A 238 -6.66 -34.88 10.27
C LEU A 238 -5.88 -35.60 9.18
N GLY A 239 -6.43 -36.66 8.61
CA GLY A 239 -5.73 -37.51 7.62
C GLY A 239 -4.55 -38.30 8.21
N LEU A 240 -4.41 -38.31 9.54
CA LEU A 240 -3.41 -39.05 10.28
C LEU A 240 -3.91 -39.45 11.66
N GLY A 241 -3.25 -40.43 12.27
CA GLY A 241 -3.36 -40.78 13.69
C GLY A 241 -2.00 -40.74 14.36
N VAL A 242 -2.00 -40.43 15.65
CA VAL A 242 -0.80 -40.33 16.48
C VAL A 242 -0.69 -41.59 17.33
N ALA A 243 0.32 -42.41 17.07
CA ALA A 243 0.59 -43.61 17.85
C ALA A 243 1.32 -43.24 19.18
N LEU A 244 0.75 -43.66 20.30
CA LEU A 244 1.32 -43.42 21.62
C LEU A 244 1.61 -44.74 22.36
N GLU A 245 2.75 -44.75 23.09
CA GLU A 245 3.09 -45.70 24.10
C GLU A 245 3.55 -44.92 25.35
N ASP A 246 3.01 -45.24 26.51
CA ASP A 246 3.34 -44.55 27.78
C ASP A 246 3.27 -42.99 27.67
N ASN A 247 2.24 -42.47 27.03
CA ASN A 247 2.08 -41.02 26.75
C ASN A 247 3.18 -40.39 25.89
N LYS A 248 3.98 -41.19 25.19
CA LYS A 248 4.99 -40.69 24.26
C LYS A 248 4.59 -41.00 22.83
N VAL A 249 4.82 -40.07 21.94
CA VAL A 249 4.62 -40.29 20.51
C VAL A 249 5.70 -41.27 20.02
N ILE A 250 5.26 -42.40 19.50
CA ILE A 250 6.14 -43.46 18.93
C ILE A 250 6.04 -43.50 17.41
N GLY A 251 4.98 -42.94 16.81
CA GLY A 251 4.82 -42.92 15.38
C GLY A 251 3.57 -42.17 14.93
N LEU A 252 3.41 -42.11 13.62
CA LEU A 252 2.23 -41.57 12.96
C LEU A 252 1.74 -42.60 11.93
N ILE A 253 0.42 -42.71 11.77
CA ILE A 253 -0.22 -43.48 10.72
C ILE A 253 -0.99 -42.49 9.83
N THR A 254 -0.66 -42.40 8.58
CA THR A 254 -1.35 -41.50 7.63
C THR A 254 -2.36 -42.25 6.77
N ASP A 255 -3.28 -41.52 6.17
CA ASP A 255 -4.21 -42.09 5.15
C ASP A 255 -3.42 -42.76 3.99
N GLY A 256 -2.23 -42.25 3.66
CA GLY A 256 -1.35 -42.83 2.66
C GLY A 256 -0.79 -44.21 3.10
N ASP A 257 -0.50 -44.40 4.39
CA ASP A 257 -0.01 -45.67 4.92
C ASP A 257 -1.10 -46.72 4.98
N ILE A 258 -2.35 -46.29 5.26
CA ILE A 258 -3.53 -47.14 5.28
C ILE A 258 -3.90 -47.65 3.87
N ARG A 259 -3.65 -46.87 2.85
CA ARG A 259 -4.02 -47.22 1.44
C ARG A 259 -2.97 -48.07 0.72
N ARG A 260 -1.79 -48.19 1.24
CA ARG A 260 -0.70 -49.04 0.74
C ARG A 260 -0.80 -50.47 1.25
#